data_f6daca1a00000261bf94ce2d3fb23a28
#
_entry.id   f6daca1a00000261bf94ce2d3fb23a28
#
_cell.length_a   1.000
_cell.length_b   1.000
_cell.length_c   1.000
_cell.angle_alpha   90.00
_cell.angle_beta   90.00
_cell.angle_gamma   90.00
#
_symmetry.space_group_name_H-M   'P 1'
#
loop_
_entity.id
_entity.type
_entity.pdbx_description
1 polymer ?
#
loop_
_entity_poly.entity_id
_entity_poly.type
_entity_poly.pdbx_seq_one_letter_code
_entity_poly.pdbx_strand_id
1 'polypeptide(L)'
;MQKILITAKSTIASVGHESEQIWQQYKSQKPALSTCCFNNQDTPTAKLSQESEKLISNLRKQNLSYRRLDKSVLLALWTGRDVVRKAGWKNLTNTGINIGSSRGATQLFEKYYQHFIEVPNKRMTPLVSPTTTLGNITSWSLTT
;
A
#
# COMPACT_ATOMS: atom_id res chain seq x y z
N MET A 1 -22.28 28.77 -5.41
CA MET A 1 -21.10 27.91 -5.64
C MET A 1 -21.07 26.84 -4.56
N GLN A 2 -21.02 25.58 -4.92
CA GLN A 2 -20.76 24.50 -3.97
C GLN A 2 -19.30 24.59 -3.50
N LYS A 3 -19.08 24.57 -2.17
CA LYS A 3 -17.75 24.58 -1.60
C LYS A 3 -17.22 23.14 -1.54
N ILE A 4 -16.02 22.90 -2.07
CA ILE A 4 -15.31 21.62 -1.93
C ILE A 4 -14.34 21.76 -0.75
N LEU A 5 -14.39 20.82 0.17
CA LEU A 5 -13.56 20.81 1.39
C LEU A 5 -12.74 19.53 1.47
N ILE A 6 -11.50 19.66 1.92
CA ILE A 6 -10.67 18.50 2.33
C ILE A 6 -10.92 18.29 3.82
N THR A 7 -11.57 17.18 4.19
CA THR A 7 -11.95 16.90 5.58
C THR A 7 -10.89 16.14 6.36
N ALA A 8 -10.10 15.30 5.69
CA ALA A 8 -9.00 14.57 6.29
C ALA A 8 -7.94 14.20 5.26
N LYS A 9 -6.74 13.89 5.73
CA LYS A 9 -5.63 13.34 4.95
C LYS A 9 -4.95 12.21 5.69
N SER A 10 -4.40 11.25 4.96
CA SER A 10 -3.56 10.18 5.49
C SER A 10 -2.42 9.88 4.53
N THR A 11 -1.30 9.48 5.07
CA THR A 11 -0.08 9.18 4.32
C THR A 11 0.67 8.06 5.03
N ILE A 12 1.31 7.18 4.28
CA ILE A 12 2.30 6.23 4.79
C ILE A 12 3.44 6.13 3.77
N ALA A 13 4.63 6.54 4.18
CA ALA A 13 5.80 6.65 3.32
C ALA A 13 7.11 6.44 4.12
N SER A 14 8.25 6.48 3.43
CA SER A 14 9.58 6.41 4.07
C SER A 14 9.84 7.55 5.06
N VAL A 15 9.21 8.70 4.83
CA VAL A 15 9.29 9.88 5.71
C VAL A 15 8.39 9.79 6.95
N GLY A 16 7.57 8.72 7.07
CA GLY A 16 6.67 8.50 8.21
C GLY A 16 5.21 8.33 7.80
N HIS A 17 4.33 8.26 8.80
CA HIS A 17 2.87 8.15 8.62
C HIS A 17 2.08 9.19 9.42
N GLU A 18 2.68 9.81 10.43
CA GLU A 18 2.08 10.92 11.16
C GLU A 18 2.57 12.27 10.63
N SER A 19 1.67 13.26 10.59
CA SER A 19 1.95 14.58 10.00
C SER A 19 3.16 15.25 10.66
N GLU A 20 3.32 15.12 11.97
CA GLU A 20 4.45 15.70 12.69
C GLU A 20 5.78 15.02 12.35
N GLN A 21 5.80 13.68 12.27
CA GLN A 21 6.98 12.93 11.85
C GLN A 21 7.44 13.35 10.45
N ILE A 22 6.48 13.45 9.52
CA ILE A 22 6.74 13.87 8.14
C ILE A 22 7.31 15.28 8.12
N TRP A 23 6.72 16.20 8.90
CA TRP A 23 7.17 17.58 8.96
C TRP A 23 8.58 17.71 9.54
N GLN A 24 8.88 16.98 10.60
CA GLN A 24 10.23 16.96 11.19
C GLN A 24 11.25 16.35 10.21
N GLN A 25 10.89 15.33 9.46
CA GLN A 25 11.75 14.76 8.44
C GLN A 25 12.08 15.78 7.34
N TYR A 26 11.09 16.54 6.86
CA TYR A 26 11.33 17.63 5.90
C TYR A 26 12.22 18.72 6.47
N LYS A 27 11.98 19.15 7.70
CA LYS A 27 12.81 20.16 8.36
C LYS A 27 14.25 19.71 8.55
N SER A 28 14.48 18.44 8.78
CA SER A 28 15.84 17.90 8.99
C SER A 28 16.72 17.98 7.74
N GLN A 29 16.14 18.20 6.57
CA GLN A 29 16.81 18.19 5.25
C GLN A 29 17.63 16.92 4.97
N LYS A 30 17.41 15.85 5.75
CA LYS A 30 18.08 14.56 5.54
C LYS A 30 17.24 13.69 4.62
N PRO A 31 17.85 13.04 3.62
CA PRO A 31 17.10 12.15 2.75
C PRO A 31 16.57 10.93 3.53
N ALA A 32 15.31 10.58 3.31
CA ALA A 32 14.69 9.36 3.86
C ALA A 32 14.99 8.14 2.99
N LEU A 33 16.25 8.03 2.56
CA LEU A 33 16.74 6.94 1.73
C LEU A 33 17.71 6.06 2.53
N SER A 34 17.73 4.79 2.21
CA SER A 34 18.70 3.82 2.69
C SER A 34 19.31 3.08 1.49
N THR A 35 20.55 2.63 1.62
CA THR A 35 21.19 1.83 0.59
C THR A 35 20.76 0.37 0.73
N CYS A 36 20.36 -0.24 -0.38
CA CYS A 36 20.11 -1.68 -0.51
C CYS A 36 20.94 -2.24 -1.64
N CYS A 37 21.49 -3.43 -1.45
CA CYS A 37 22.16 -4.14 -2.50
C CYS A 37 21.15 -4.91 -3.37
N PHE A 38 21.07 -4.56 -4.66
CA PHE A 38 20.32 -5.30 -5.69
C PHE A 38 21.28 -5.72 -6.80
N ASN A 39 21.34 -7.02 -7.11
CA ASN A 39 22.23 -7.56 -8.13
C ASN A 39 23.68 -7.09 -7.97
N ASN A 40 24.22 -7.13 -6.75
CA ASN A 40 25.55 -6.65 -6.38
C ASN A 40 25.80 -5.15 -6.63
N GLN A 41 24.74 -4.35 -6.74
CA GLN A 41 24.82 -2.90 -6.87
C GLN A 41 24.13 -2.21 -5.71
N ASP A 42 24.82 -1.25 -5.11
CA ASP A 42 24.27 -0.40 -4.09
C ASP A 42 23.24 0.56 -4.69
N THR A 43 22.00 0.41 -4.29
CA THR A 43 20.87 1.14 -4.84
C THR A 43 20.18 1.95 -3.73
N PRO A 44 19.98 3.26 -3.90
CA PRO A 44 19.22 4.06 -2.95
C PRO A 44 17.73 3.65 -2.98
N THR A 45 17.18 3.37 -1.82
CA THR A 45 15.79 2.93 -1.67
C THR A 45 15.07 3.67 -0.54
N ALA A 46 13.80 3.96 -0.75
CA ALA A 46 12.92 4.54 0.26
C ALA A 46 12.21 3.41 1.01
N LYS A 47 12.70 3.02 2.19
CA LYS A 47 12.06 2.01 3.04
C LYS A 47 11.10 2.66 4.03
N LEU A 48 10.01 1.98 4.33
CA LEU A 48 9.15 2.36 5.44
C LEU A 48 9.90 2.27 6.76
N SER A 49 9.56 3.12 7.72
CA SER A 49 10.05 3.01 9.09
C SER A 49 9.62 1.67 9.71
N GLN A 50 10.36 1.21 10.73
CA GLN A 50 10.00 -0.03 11.46
C GLN A 50 8.58 0.05 12.04
N GLU A 51 8.17 1.22 12.50
CA GLU A 51 6.84 1.48 13.03
C GLU A 51 5.77 1.29 11.94
N SER A 52 5.96 1.91 10.77
CA SER A 52 5.06 1.78 9.62
C SER A 52 5.00 0.32 9.13
N GLU A 53 6.12 -0.40 9.10
CA GLU A 53 6.14 -1.83 8.76
C GLU A 53 5.35 -2.68 9.76
N LYS A 54 5.43 -2.37 11.07
CA LYS A 54 4.63 -3.05 12.10
C LYS A 54 3.13 -2.81 11.89
N LEU A 55 2.72 -1.58 11.54
CA LEU A 55 1.31 -1.27 11.25
C LEU A 55 0.77 -2.13 10.11
N ILE A 56 1.52 -2.22 9.00
CA ILE A 56 1.12 -3.03 7.85
C ILE A 56 1.15 -4.54 8.17
N SER A 57 2.14 -5.00 8.92
CA SER A 57 2.22 -6.39 9.39
C SER A 57 1.04 -6.77 10.28
N ASN A 58 0.64 -5.88 11.19
CA ASN A 58 -0.51 -6.08 12.06
C ASN A 58 -1.82 -6.11 11.24
N LEU A 59 -1.98 -5.18 10.29
CA LEU A 59 -3.12 -5.20 9.37
C LEU A 59 -3.21 -6.53 8.61
N ARG A 60 -2.09 -7.03 8.09
CA ARG A 60 -2.02 -8.33 7.40
C ARG A 60 -2.50 -9.50 8.25
N LYS A 61 -2.28 -9.45 9.57
CA LYS A 61 -2.68 -10.50 10.52
C LYS A 61 -4.14 -10.45 10.92
N GLN A 62 -4.81 -9.31 10.77
CA GLN A 62 -6.20 -9.12 11.20
C GLN A 62 -7.21 -10.00 10.44
N ASN A 63 -6.90 -10.33 9.17
CA ASN A 63 -7.79 -11.16 8.35
C ASN A 63 -6.99 -12.15 7.51
N LEU A 64 -7.49 -13.39 7.41
CA LEU A 64 -6.88 -14.43 6.58
C LEU A 64 -6.77 -14.02 5.10
N SER A 65 -7.74 -13.29 4.59
CA SER A 65 -7.75 -12.79 3.21
C SER A 65 -6.61 -11.80 2.96
N TYR A 66 -6.21 -11.01 3.96
CA TYR A 66 -5.13 -10.01 3.84
C TYR A 66 -3.74 -10.64 3.74
N ARG A 67 -3.58 -11.89 4.17
CA ARG A 67 -2.28 -12.59 4.09
C ARG A 67 -1.75 -12.75 2.67
N ARG A 68 -2.67 -12.83 1.70
CA ARG A 68 -2.37 -13.02 0.28
C ARG A 68 -2.27 -11.71 -0.52
N LEU A 69 -2.57 -10.57 0.11
CA LEU A 69 -2.53 -9.28 -0.57
C LEU A 69 -1.10 -8.78 -0.75
N ASP A 70 -0.90 -8.10 -1.86
CA ASP A 70 0.32 -7.34 -2.09
C ASP A 70 0.49 -6.22 -1.05
N LYS A 71 1.73 -5.82 -0.80
CA LYS A 71 2.03 -4.74 0.14
C LYS A 71 1.39 -3.42 -0.29
N SER A 72 1.34 -3.13 -1.59
CA SER A 72 0.71 -1.94 -2.13
C SER A 72 -0.79 -1.86 -1.80
N VAL A 73 -1.49 -3.00 -1.87
CA VAL A 73 -2.91 -3.10 -1.48
C VAL A 73 -3.09 -2.85 0.03
N LEU A 74 -2.23 -3.42 0.86
CA LEU A 74 -2.28 -3.21 2.31
C LEU A 74 -1.99 -1.76 2.71
N LEU A 75 -1.07 -1.09 2.01
CA LEU A 75 -0.79 0.33 2.21
C LEU A 75 -2.02 1.19 1.89
N ALA A 76 -2.67 0.94 0.76
CA ALA A 76 -3.89 1.65 0.37
C ALA A 76 -5.04 1.38 1.35
N LEU A 77 -5.20 0.14 1.80
CA LEU A 77 -6.21 -0.24 2.77
C LEU A 77 -5.99 0.45 4.12
N TRP A 78 -4.75 0.50 4.59
CA TRP A 78 -4.41 1.18 5.83
C TRP A 78 -4.67 2.69 5.74
N THR A 79 -4.21 3.36 4.67
CA THR A 79 -4.43 4.80 4.46
C THR A 79 -5.91 5.14 4.28
N GLY A 80 -6.67 4.30 3.58
CA GLY A 80 -8.11 4.45 3.42
C GLY A 80 -8.85 4.40 4.77
N ARG A 81 -8.53 3.42 5.61
CA ARG A 81 -9.10 3.32 6.97
C ARG A 81 -8.70 4.50 7.86
N ASP A 82 -7.46 4.91 7.81
CA ASP A 82 -6.97 6.01 8.62
C ASP A 82 -7.62 7.35 8.22
N VAL A 83 -7.81 7.61 6.92
CA VAL A 83 -8.48 8.82 6.46
C VAL A 83 -9.95 8.86 6.85
N VAL A 84 -10.68 7.74 6.75
CA VAL A 84 -12.08 7.62 7.19
C VAL A 84 -12.20 7.85 8.69
N ARG A 85 -11.32 7.24 9.48
CA ARG A 85 -11.24 7.42 10.93
C ARG A 85 -10.98 8.90 11.28
N LYS A 86 -10.00 9.54 10.65
CA LYS A 86 -9.65 10.96 10.86
C LYS A 86 -10.76 11.92 10.43
N ALA A 87 -11.51 11.57 9.39
CA ALA A 87 -12.68 12.33 8.94
C ALA A 87 -13.90 12.19 9.86
N GLY A 88 -13.91 11.18 10.74
CA GLY A 88 -15.05 10.88 11.63
C GLY A 88 -16.28 10.36 10.89
N TRP A 89 -16.11 9.83 9.66
CA TRP A 89 -17.23 9.33 8.86
C TRP A 89 -17.73 8.00 9.40
N LYS A 90 -19.03 7.94 9.69
CA LYS A 90 -19.72 6.74 10.22
C LYS A 90 -20.49 5.99 9.12
N ASN A 91 -20.83 6.66 8.04
CA ASN A 91 -21.58 6.09 6.93
C ASN A 91 -20.86 6.42 5.60
N LEU A 92 -20.56 5.38 4.83
CA LEU A 92 -19.86 5.48 3.55
C LEU A 92 -20.76 5.14 2.36
N THR A 93 -22.09 5.02 2.54
CA THR A 93 -23.03 4.54 1.52
C THR A 93 -23.00 5.40 0.23
N ASN A 94 -22.74 6.70 0.36
CA ASN A 94 -22.67 7.63 -0.76
C ASN A 94 -21.22 8.12 -1.02
N THR A 95 -20.23 7.30 -0.71
CA THR A 95 -18.82 7.66 -0.86
C THR A 95 -18.24 6.99 -2.09
N GLY A 96 -17.65 7.78 -2.99
CA GLY A 96 -16.86 7.29 -4.10
C GLY A 96 -15.42 7.06 -3.69
N ILE A 97 -14.79 6.00 -4.22
CA ILE A 97 -13.36 5.72 -4.05
C ILE A 97 -12.67 5.81 -5.41
N ASN A 98 -11.65 6.65 -5.50
CA ASN A 98 -10.79 6.75 -6.68
C ASN A 98 -9.33 6.56 -6.26
N ILE A 99 -8.68 5.49 -6.78
CA ILE A 99 -7.30 5.15 -6.46
C ILE A 99 -6.49 5.07 -7.75
N GLY A 100 -5.46 5.90 -7.84
CA GLY A 100 -4.45 5.82 -8.90
C GLY A 100 -3.26 4.96 -8.47
N SER A 101 -2.82 4.07 -9.35
CA SER A 101 -1.59 3.29 -9.17
C SER A 101 -0.92 3.08 -10.53
N SER A 102 0.38 3.29 -10.60
CA SER A 102 1.13 3.09 -11.86
C SER A 102 1.39 1.60 -12.17
N ARG A 103 1.50 0.75 -11.16
CA ARG A 103 1.92 -0.65 -11.33
C ARG A 103 1.04 -1.67 -10.59
N GLY A 104 0.20 -1.23 -9.66
CA GLY A 104 -0.63 -2.14 -8.87
C GLY A 104 0.19 -3.07 -7.96
N ALA A 105 -0.18 -4.34 -7.93
CA ALA A 105 0.40 -5.38 -7.09
C ALA A 105 1.69 -5.99 -7.71
N THR A 106 2.70 -5.15 -7.95
CA THR A 106 3.93 -5.52 -8.69
C THR A 106 4.69 -6.66 -8.03
N GLN A 107 4.87 -6.65 -6.71
CA GLN A 107 5.61 -7.68 -5.99
C GLN A 107 4.96 -9.06 -6.16
N LEU A 108 3.64 -9.09 -6.09
CA LEU A 108 2.88 -10.33 -6.27
C LEU A 108 2.93 -10.81 -7.73
N PHE A 109 2.86 -9.87 -8.68
CA PHE A 109 3.00 -10.17 -10.10
C PHE A 109 4.37 -10.79 -10.41
N GLU A 110 5.46 -10.19 -9.94
CA GLU A 110 6.83 -10.68 -10.13
C GLU A 110 6.99 -12.10 -9.56
N LYS A 111 6.46 -12.33 -8.36
CA LYS A 111 6.48 -13.66 -7.73
C LYS A 111 5.77 -14.72 -8.59
N TYR A 112 4.60 -14.41 -9.13
CA TYR A 112 3.87 -15.35 -9.99
C TYR A 112 4.56 -15.55 -11.32
N TYR A 113 5.10 -14.49 -11.91
CA TYR A 113 5.84 -14.55 -13.16
C TYR A 113 7.10 -15.40 -13.03
N GLN A 114 7.88 -15.19 -11.98
CA GLN A 114 9.05 -16.01 -11.68
C GLN A 114 8.66 -17.49 -11.54
N HIS A 115 7.61 -17.78 -10.78
CA HIS A 115 7.14 -19.16 -10.63
C HIS A 115 6.69 -19.79 -11.96
N PHE A 116 6.09 -19.02 -12.84
CA PHE A 116 5.68 -19.48 -14.18
C PHE A 116 6.90 -19.87 -15.03
N ILE A 117 7.98 -19.11 -14.97
CA ILE A 117 9.22 -19.40 -15.72
C ILE A 117 9.96 -20.62 -15.14
N GLU A 118 10.08 -20.67 -13.80
CA GLU A 118 10.86 -21.71 -13.12
C GLU A 118 10.21 -23.09 -13.15
N VAL A 119 8.90 -23.16 -13.27
CA VAL A 119 8.15 -24.43 -13.26
C VAL A 119 7.24 -24.52 -14.49
N PRO A 120 7.81 -24.76 -15.67
CA PRO A 120 7.03 -24.96 -16.89
C PRO A 120 6.05 -26.15 -16.71
N ASN A 121 4.85 -26.00 -17.25
CA ASN A 121 3.76 -26.99 -17.17
C ASN A 121 3.00 -27.07 -15.83
N LYS A 122 3.32 -26.28 -14.83
CA LYS A 122 2.51 -26.17 -13.62
C LYS A 122 1.36 -25.19 -13.85
N ARG A 123 0.14 -25.63 -13.56
CA ARG A 123 -1.04 -24.75 -13.63
C ARG A 123 -0.90 -23.62 -12.61
N MET A 124 -1.05 -22.39 -13.08
CA MET A 124 -1.14 -21.23 -12.22
C MET A 124 -2.45 -21.22 -11.44
N THR A 125 -2.42 -20.69 -10.23
CA THR A 125 -3.65 -20.50 -9.47
C THR A 125 -4.59 -19.52 -10.18
N PRO A 126 -5.91 -19.77 -10.24
CA PRO A 126 -6.87 -18.83 -10.81
C PRO A 126 -6.88 -17.46 -10.15
N LEU A 127 -6.33 -17.34 -8.93
CA LEU A 127 -6.23 -16.10 -8.19
C LEU A 127 -5.16 -15.13 -8.71
N VAL A 128 -4.28 -15.57 -9.64
CA VAL A 128 -3.23 -14.70 -10.19
C VAL A 128 -3.83 -13.45 -10.83
N SER A 129 -4.78 -13.64 -11.74
CA SER A 129 -5.40 -12.51 -12.46
C SER A 129 -6.08 -11.51 -11.52
N PRO A 130 -7.05 -11.88 -10.68
CA PRO A 130 -7.74 -10.90 -9.83
C PRO A 130 -6.83 -10.25 -8.77
N THR A 131 -5.75 -10.91 -8.35
CA THR A 131 -4.86 -10.34 -7.32
C THR A 131 -3.76 -9.44 -7.86
N THR A 132 -3.48 -9.47 -9.17
CA THR A 132 -2.43 -8.68 -9.82
C THR A 132 -2.97 -7.52 -10.66
N THR A 133 -4.27 -7.42 -10.87
CA THR A 133 -4.89 -6.31 -11.62
C THR A 133 -4.82 -4.99 -10.86
N LEU A 134 -4.77 -3.88 -11.60
CA LEU A 134 -4.79 -2.52 -11.02
C LEU A 134 -6.05 -2.27 -10.17
N GLY A 135 -7.20 -2.80 -10.58
CA GLY A 135 -8.47 -2.67 -9.86
C GLY A 135 -8.51 -3.38 -8.49
N ASN A 136 -7.57 -4.28 -8.22
CA ASN A 136 -7.50 -5.00 -6.95
C ASN A 136 -7.43 -4.05 -5.74
N ILE A 137 -6.66 -2.97 -5.84
CA ILE A 137 -6.50 -2.00 -4.75
C ILE A 137 -7.85 -1.37 -4.39
N THR A 138 -8.61 -0.92 -5.40
CA THR A 138 -9.94 -0.30 -5.19
C THR A 138 -10.95 -1.30 -4.64
N SER A 139 -10.99 -2.54 -5.16
CA SER A 139 -11.91 -3.58 -4.72
C SER A 139 -11.79 -3.85 -3.22
N TRP A 140 -10.57 -3.99 -2.71
CA TRP A 140 -10.34 -4.24 -1.28
C TRP A 140 -10.67 -3.05 -0.40
N SER A 141 -10.55 -1.83 -0.90
CA SER A 141 -10.90 -0.62 -0.17
C SER A 141 -12.42 -0.45 0.02
N LEU A 142 -13.23 -1.12 -0.82
CA LEU A 142 -14.70 -1.09 -0.73
C LEU A 142 -15.27 -2.13 0.26
N THR A 143 -14.51 -3.16 0.61
CA THR A 143 -14.99 -4.28 1.45
C THR A 143 -14.73 -4.09 2.94
N THR A 144 -14.32 -2.92 3.36
CA THR A 144 -13.96 -2.55 4.74
C THR A 144 -14.81 -1.43 5.29
#